data_2269c7e359711ccde812d544f0768859
#
_entry.id   2269c7e359711ccde812d544f0768859
#
_cell.length_a   1.000
_cell.length_b   1.000
_cell.length_c   1.000
_cell.angle_alpha   90.00
_cell.angle_beta   90.00
_cell.angle_gamma   90.00
#
_symmetry.space_group_name_H-M   'P 1'
#
loop_
_entity.id
_entity.type
_entity.pdbx_description
1 polymer ?
#
loop_
_entity_poly.entity_id
_entity_poly.type
_entity_poly.pdbx_seq_one_letter_code
_entity_poly.pdbx_strand_id
1 'polypeptide(L)'
;QTTIFLRKSMMRQTPFEQNETRLNQAMNLMNNFLLSTGVKGARPSKRYLWTDALAVENLIQLELKTGEQAFTEYALELIDMVHNQLGKFDAKDKRKGWISTLSNGEAKIRPTAGGLRIGKPKLERAIGESFSSIDEWDRDGQYFHYLTRWIDALLLVGSVTNDGKYQFWAADL
;
A
#
# COMPACT_ATOMS: atom_id res chain seq x y z
N GLN A 1 12.91 61.19 -10.20
CA GLN A 1 12.43 59.95 -9.49
C GLN A 1 12.85 58.79 -10.35
N THR A 2 13.93 58.08 -9.93
CA THR A 2 14.48 56.90 -10.62
C THR A 2 13.88 55.64 -9.99
N THR A 3 12.94 54.99 -10.67
CA THR A 3 12.32 53.73 -10.24
C THR A 3 13.28 52.58 -10.47
N ILE A 4 13.88 52.09 -9.42
CA ILE A 4 14.74 50.88 -9.42
C ILE A 4 13.86 49.67 -9.54
N PHE A 5 13.76 49.04 -10.72
CA PHE A 5 13.18 47.73 -10.91
C PHE A 5 14.12 46.66 -10.33
N LEU A 6 13.79 46.18 -9.17
CA LEU A 6 14.42 44.97 -8.61
C LEU A 6 14.01 43.76 -9.45
N ARG A 7 14.87 43.38 -10.42
CA ARG A 7 14.80 42.08 -11.09
C ARG A 7 15.06 41.00 -10.03
N LYS A 8 14.00 40.36 -9.53
CA LYS A 8 14.12 39.12 -8.77
C LYS A 8 14.78 38.09 -9.67
N SER A 9 16.11 37.91 -9.51
CA SER A 9 16.85 36.87 -10.20
C SER A 9 16.23 35.54 -9.80
N MET A 10 15.58 34.86 -10.73
CA MET A 10 15.22 33.45 -10.58
C MET A 10 16.53 32.65 -10.55
N MET A 11 17.11 32.48 -9.38
CA MET A 11 18.21 31.55 -9.20
C MET A 11 17.69 30.16 -9.56
N ARG A 12 18.24 29.56 -10.60
CA ARG A 12 17.97 28.16 -10.92
C ARG A 12 18.54 27.33 -9.77
N GLN A 13 17.67 26.55 -9.12
CA GLN A 13 18.10 25.62 -8.08
C GLN A 13 19.16 24.65 -8.65
N THR A 14 20.16 24.35 -7.86
CA THR A 14 21.15 23.33 -8.20
C THR A 14 20.47 21.95 -8.27
N PRO A 15 21.05 20.98 -9.00
CA PRO A 15 20.52 19.61 -9.01
C PRO A 15 20.42 18.99 -7.61
N PHE A 16 21.31 19.35 -6.70
CA PHE A 16 21.29 18.90 -5.30
C PHE A 16 20.08 19.46 -4.56
N GLU A 17 19.85 20.78 -4.61
CA GLU A 17 18.69 21.43 -3.98
C GLU A 17 17.35 20.92 -4.55
N GLN A 18 17.31 20.60 -5.85
CA GLN A 18 16.13 19.98 -6.47
C GLN A 18 15.86 18.57 -5.93
N ASN A 19 16.91 17.76 -5.73
CA ASN A 19 16.77 16.41 -5.19
C ASN A 19 16.32 16.43 -3.73
N GLU A 20 16.88 17.33 -2.91
CA GLU A 20 16.48 17.52 -1.52
C GLU A 20 15.01 17.97 -1.43
N THR A 21 14.61 18.91 -2.27
CA THR A 21 13.21 19.37 -2.35
C THR A 21 12.25 18.22 -2.70
N ARG A 22 12.60 17.36 -3.68
CA ARG A 22 11.79 16.21 -4.08
C ARG A 22 11.70 15.17 -2.97
N LEU A 23 12.80 14.89 -2.26
CA LEU A 23 12.81 13.97 -1.14
C LEU A 23 11.86 14.45 -0.03
N ASN A 24 11.96 15.73 0.36
CA ASN A 24 11.08 16.33 1.34
C ASN A 24 9.61 16.29 0.92
N GLN A 25 9.30 16.50 -0.36
CA GLN A 25 7.94 16.35 -0.90
C GLN A 25 7.44 14.91 -0.79
N ALA A 26 8.28 13.92 -1.11
CA ALA A 26 7.93 12.51 -1.01
C ALA A 26 7.67 12.10 0.46
N MET A 27 8.51 12.53 1.39
CA MET A 27 8.32 12.30 2.83
C MET A 27 6.99 12.90 3.32
N ASN A 28 6.68 14.13 2.94
CA ASN A 28 5.42 14.79 3.30
C ASN A 28 4.20 14.06 2.71
N LEU A 29 4.29 13.62 1.45
CA LEU A 29 3.23 12.84 0.80
C LEU A 29 2.98 11.53 1.55
N MET A 30 4.05 10.79 1.86
CA MET A 30 3.93 9.52 2.59
C MET A 30 3.42 9.73 4.03
N ASN A 31 3.87 10.76 4.73
CA ASN A 31 3.34 11.08 6.05
C ASN A 31 1.83 11.41 6.02
N ASN A 32 1.38 12.17 5.04
CA ASN A 32 -0.05 12.44 4.82
C ASN A 32 -0.84 11.16 4.50
N PHE A 33 -0.28 10.24 3.69
CA PHE A 33 -0.87 8.95 3.42
C PHE A 33 -1.02 8.13 4.71
N LEU A 34 0.04 8.00 5.51
CA LEU A 34 0.03 7.26 6.76
C LEU A 34 -1.02 7.78 7.74
N LEU A 35 -1.16 9.11 7.86
CA LEU A 35 -2.16 9.75 8.71
C LEU A 35 -3.58 9.56 8.17
N SER A 36 -3.80 9.76 6.87
CA SER A 36 -5.14 9.69 6.27
C SER A 36 -5.68 8.27 6.19
N THR A 37 -4.79 7.27 6.09
CA THR A 37 -5.15 5.86 5.97
C THR A 37 -5.09 5.08 7.30
N GLY A 38 -4.79 5.76 8.41
CA GLY A 38 -4.81 5.18 9.75
C GLY A 38 -3.65 4.22 10.06
N VAL A 39 -2.61 4.18 9.25
CA VAL A 39 -1.35 3.49 9.61
C VAL A 39 -0.69 4.25 10.77
N LYS A 40 -0.71 5.58 10.70
CA LYS A 40 -0.26 6.45 11.78
C LYS A 40 -1.48 7.10 12.42
N GLY A 41 -1.81 6.67 13.63
CA GLY A 41 -2.94 7.20 14.40
C GLY A 41 -4.15 6.27 14.49
N ALA A 42 -5.21 6.69 15.21
CA ALA A 42 -6.33 5.84 15.60
C ALA A 42 -7.54 5.87 14.63
N ARG A 43 -7.35 6.13 13.34
CA ARG A 43 -8.47 6.17 12.39
C ARG A 43 -8.80 4.78 11.85
N PRO A 44 -10.09 4.41 11.72
CA PRO A 44 -10.46 3.20 10.99
C PRO A 44 -9.95 3.31 9.54
N SER A 45 -9.16 2.36 9.11
CA SER A 45 -8.59 2.39 7.77
C SER A 45 -9.40 1.52 6.81
N LYS A 46 -9.64 2.05 5.61
CA LYS A 46 -10.01 1.23 4.46
C LYS A 46 -8.72 0.94 3.70
N ARG A 47 -8.47 -0.34 3.40
CA ARG A 47 -7.32 -0.74 2.60
C ARG A 47 -7.71 -0.82 1.13
N TYR A 48 -6.81 -0.37 0.26
CA TYR A 48 -6.92 -0.52 -1.16
C TYR A 48 -5.59 -1.03 -1.70
N LEU A 49 -5.57 -2.28 -2.13
CA LEU A 49 -4.36 -3.06 -2.39
C LEU A 49 -3.36 -2.34 -3.30
N TRP A 50 -3.84 -1.64 -4.33
CA TRP A 50 -2.98 -0.92 -5.28
C TRP A 50 -2.19 0.22 -4.63
N THR A 51 -2.88 1.10 -3.91
CA THR A 51 -2.24 2.24 -3.25
C THR A 51 -1.39 1.82 -2.07
N ASP A 52 -1.79 0.75 -1.37
CA ASP A 52 -1.03 0.20 -0.25
C ASP A 52 0.28 -0.44 -0.73
N ALA A 53 0.28 -1.14 -1.87
CA ALA A 53 1.50 -1.67 -2.48
C ALA A 53 2.49 -0.56 -2.84
N LEU A 54 2.02 0.49 -3.53
CA LEU A 54 2.83 1.66 -3.85
C LEU A 54 3.37 2.36 -2.60
N ALA A 55 2.56 2.41 -1.53
CA ALA A 55 2.98 3.02 -0.28
C ALA A 55 4.09 2.21 0.40
N VAL A 56 3.99 0.88 0.46
CA VAL A 56 5.05 0.00 0.98
C VAL A 56 6.34 0.24 0.22
N GLU A 57 6.31 0.22 -1.12
CA GLU A 57 7.51 0.45 -1.93
C GLU A 57 8.13 1.82 -1.67
N ASN A 58 7.31 2.88 -1.62
CA ASN A 58 7.79 4.24 -1.38
C ASN A 58 8.39 4.40 0.03
N LEU A 59 7.79 3.78 1.05
CA LEU A 59 8.32 3.80 2.41
C LEU A 59 9.71 3.15 2.47
N ILE A 60 9.88 1.99 1.87
CA ILE A 60 11.19 1.32 1.80
C ILE A 60 12.21 2.17 1.04
N GLN A 61 11.81 2.80 -0.08
CA GLN A 61 12.70 3.70 -0.81
C GLN A 61 13.09 4.95 0.00
N LEU A 62 12.20 5.48 0.83
CA LEU A 62 12.50 6.58 1.73
C LEU A 62 13.53 6.19 2.78
N GLU A 63 13.38 5.02 3.42
CA GLU A 63 14.41 4.52 4.33
C GLU A 63 15.78 4.42 3.66
N LEU A 64 15.84 3.77 2.49
CA LEU A 64 17.10 3.63 1.73
C LEU A 64 17.73 4.97 1.37
N LYS A 65 16.94 6.05 1.26
CA LYS A 65 17.44 7.39 0.92
C LYS A 65 17.79 8.25 2.14
N THR A 66 17.07 8.07 3.25
CA THR A 66 17.20 8.92 4.44
C THR A 66 17.96 8.24 5.58
N GLY A 67 17.96 6.90 5.62
CA GLY A 67 18.43 6.11 6.76
C GLY A 67 17.45 6.08 7.94
N GLU A 68 16.21 6.60 7.78
CA GLU A 68 15.21 6.65 8.83
C GLU A 68 14.44 5.31 8.92
N GLN A 69 14.78 4.46 9.87
CA GLN A 69 14.19 3.14 10.08
C GLN A 69 12.66 3.17 10.30
N ALA A 70 12.12 4.27 10.79
CA ALA A 70 10.69 4.44 10.99
C ALA A 70 9.85 4.20 9.71
N PHE A 71 10.41 4.45 8.52
CA PHE A 71 9.72 4.18 7.27
C PHE A 71 9.51 2.68 7.04
N THR A 72 10.51 1.85 7.33
CA THR A 72 10.33 0.39 7.28
C THR A 72 9.32 -0.07 8.32
N GLU A 73 9.36 0.43 9.54
CA GLU A 73 8.37 0.08 10.56
C GLU A 73 6.94 0.35 10.10
N TYR A 74 6.68 1.50 9.48
CA TYR A 74 5.38 1.81 8.88
C TYR A 74 5.03 0.91 7.69
N ALA A 75 6.01 0.51 6.87
CA ALA A 75 5.77 -0.42 5.77
C ALA A 75 5.32 -1.79 6.30
N LEU A 76 5.97 -2.29 7.35
CA LEU A 76 5.63 -3.56 7.99
C LEU A 76 4.24 -3.51 8.64
N GLU A 77 3.91 -2.44 9.34
CA GLU A 77 2.58 -2.24 9.93
C GLU A 77 1.51 -2.20 8.84
N LEU A 78 1.76 -1.49 7.73
CA LEU A 78 0.85 -1.44 6.59
C LEU A 78 0.62 -2.82 5.98
N ILE A 79 1.66 -3.64 5.83
CA ILE A 79 1.56 -5.02 5.34
C ILE A 79 0.64 -5.84 6.26
N ASP A 80 0.85 -5.77 7.57
CA ASP A 80 0.03 -6.49 8.53
C ASP A 80 -1.43 -6.05 8.47
N MET A 81 -1.70 -4.74 8.32
CA MET A 81 -3.05 -4.20 8.15
C MET A 81 -3.71 -4.71 6.87
N VAL A 82 -2.99 -4.72 5.75
CA VAL A 82 -3.47 -5.22 4.45
C VAL A 82 -3.83 -6.69 4.56
N HIS A 83 -2.93 -7.52 5.07
CA HIS A 83 -3.16 -8.96 5.22
C HIS A 83 -4.35 -9.25 6.14
N ASN A 84 -4.44 -8.56 7.28
CA ASN A 84 -5.54 -8.75 8.22
C ASN A 84 -6.91 -8.28 7.68
N GLN A 85 -6.94 -7.35 6.74
CA GLN A 85 -8.18 -6.81 6.20
C GLN A 85 -8.54 -7.41 4.83
N LEU A 86 -7.59 -7.47 3.90
CA LEU A 86 -7.84 -7.90 2.53
C LEU A 86 -7.66 -9.41 2.32
N GLY A 87 -6.94 -10.11 3.22
CA GLY A 87 -6.86 -11.57 3.27
C GLY A 87 -8.13 -12.24 3.83
N LYS A 88 -9.12 -11.44 4.24
CA LYS A 88 -10.40 -11.91 4.77
C LYS A 88 -11.55 -11.48 3.88
N PHE A 89 -12.65 -12.23 3.93
CA PHE A 89 -13.91 -11.80 3.33
C PHE A 89 -14.37 -10.48 3.92
N ASP A 90 -15.04 -9.64 3.11
CA ASP A 90 -15.60 -8.38 3.59
C ASP A 90 -16.65 -8.63 4.68
N ALA A 91 -16.79 -7.69 5.61
CA ALA A 91 -17.76 -7.79 6.70
C ALA A 91 -19.21 -7.93 6.22
N LYS A 92 -19.52 -7.43 5.02
CA LYS A 92 -20.83 -7.52 4.38
C LYS A 92 -21.02 -8.84 3.61
N ASP A 93 -19.93 -9.60 3.33
CA ASP A 93 -20.01 -10.88 2.64
C ASP A 93 -20.71 -11.92 3.55
N LYS A 94 -21.43 -12.86 2.94
CA LYS A 94 -22.03 -14.02 3.65
C LYS A 94 -20.94 -14.97 4.17
N ARG A 95 -19.83 -15.10 3.45
CA ARG A 95 -18.65 -15.83 3.86
C ARG A 95 -17.93 -15.04 4.95
N LYS A 96 -17.27 -15.72 5.89
CA LYS A 96 -16.56 -15.08 7.02
C LYS A 96 -15.18 -15.66 7.20
N GLY A 97 -14.30 -14.88 7.81
CA GLY A 97 -12.93 -15.30 8.10
C GLY A 97 -11.99 -15.13 6.93
N TRP A 98 -10.93 -15.91 6.91
CA TRP A 98 -9.88 -15.85 5.91
C TRP A 98 -10.33 -16.43 4.57
N ILE A 99 -9.91 -15.81 3.46
CA ILE A 99 -10.20 -16.28 2.09
C ILE A 99 -9.59 -17.66 1.86
N SER A 100 -8.40 -17.90 2.42
CA SER A 100 -7.71 -19.19 2.36
C SER A 100 -8.47 -20.36 2.98
N THR A 101 -9.51 -20.12 3.77
CA THR A 101 -10.22 -21.13 4.58
C THR A 101 -9.35 -21.87 5.60
N LEU A 102 -8.10 -21.46 5.80
CA LEU A 102 -7.21 -21.96 6.82
C LEU A 102 -7.72 -21.58 8.22
N SER A 103 -7.29 -22.33 9.23
CA SER A 103 -7.53 -21.93 10.62
C SER A 103 -6.92 -20.56 10.93
N ASN A 104 -7.43 -19.87 11.95
CA ASN A 104 -6.89 -18.56 12.34
C ASN A 104 -5.39 -18.58 12.65
N GLY A 105 -4.89 -19.68 13.19
CA GLY A 105 -3.46 -19.85 13.49
C GLY A 105 -2.62 -19.95 12.21
N GLU A 106 -3.01 -20.83 11.31
CA GLU A 106 -2.33 -21.05 10.03
C GLU A 106 -2.40 -19.82 9.13
N ALA A 107 -3.58 -19.18 9.03
CA ALA A 107 -3.77 -18.00 8.22
C ALA A 107 -2.96 -16.78 8.69
N LYS A 108 -2.64 -16.68 9.98
CA LYS A 108 -1.70 -15.65 10.47
C LYS A 108 -0.26 -15.90 10.01
N ILE A 109 0.12 -17.17 9.83
CA ILE A 109 1.44 -17.54 9.31
C ILE A 109 1.48 -17.41 7.78
N ARG A 110 0.36 -17.68 7.10
CA ARG A 110 0.19 -17.66 5.65
C ARG A 110 -0.97 -16.73 5.24
N PRO A 111 -0.87 -15.42 5.50
CA PRO A 111 -2.00 -14.49 5.32
C PRO A 111 -2.39 -14.28 3.85
N THR A 112 -1.53 -14.66 2.92
CA THR A 112 -1.70 -14.51 1.47
C THR A 112 -2.16 -15.78 0.75
N ALA A 113 -2.19 -16.93 1.43
CA ALA A 113 -2.45 -18.25 0.83
C ALA A 113 -3.81 -18.38 0.11
N GLY A 114 -4.76 -17.50 0.38
CA GLY A 114 -6.06 -17.43 -0.33
C GLY A 114 -6.15 -16.29 -1.33
N GLY A 115 -5.05 -15.59 -1.58
CA GLY A 115 -5.05 -14.33 -2.29
C GLY A 115 -5.55 -13.17 -1.43
N LEU A 116 -5.59 -11.97 -2.02
CA LEU A 116 -6.03 -10.74 -1.36
C LEU A 116 -7.12 -10.07 -2.20
N ARG A 117 -8.16 -9.56 -1.52
CA ARG A 117 -9.14 -8.67 -2.15
C ARG A 117 -8.48 -7.32 -2.48
N ILE A 118 -9.02 -6.62 -3.46
CA ILE A 118 -8.51 -5.28 -3.82
C ILE A 118 -9.01 -4.16 -2.91
N GLY A 119 -10.09 -4.38 -2.13
CA GLY A 119 -10.64 -3.41 -1.17
C GLY A 119 -11.63 -2.43 -1.75
N LYS A 120 -12.33 -2.78 -2.83
CA LYS A 120 -13.39 -1.96 -3.44
C LYS A 120 -14.68 -1.97 -2.60
N PRO A 121 -15.56 -0.95 -2.75
CA PRO A 121 -16.73 -0.77 -1.88
C PRO A 121 -17.88 -1.76 -2.11
N LYS A 122 -18.04 -2.29 -3.34
CA LYS A 122 -19.05 -3.29 -3.67
C LYS A 122 -18.49 -4.69 -3.52
N LEU A 123 -19.30 -5.64 -3.07
CA LEU A 123 -18.89 -7.03 -2.99
C LEU A 123 -18.58 -7.61 -4.38
N GLU A 124 -17.79 -8.67 -4.40
CA GLU A 124 -17.56 -9.50 -5.57
C GLU A 124 -18.89 -9.92 -6.21
N ARG A 125 -18.95 -9.98 -7.55
CA ARG A 125 -20.14 -10.38 -8.28
C ARG A 125 -20.53 -11.81 -7.92
N ALA A 126 -21.80 -12.01 -7.59
CA ALA A 126 -22.31 -13.32 -7.26
C ALA A 126 -22.41 -14.21 -8.52
N ILE A 127 -22.33 -15.52 -8.32
CA ILE A 127 -22.55 -16.48 -9.41
C ILE A 127 -23.97 -16.30 -9.96
N GLY A 128 -24.08 -16.10 -11.28
CA GLY A 128 -25.37 -15.86 -11.96
C GLY A 128 -25.85 -14.41 -11.97
N GLU A 129 -25.13 -13.48 -11.31
CA GLU A 129 -25.42 -12.05 -11.41
C GLU A 129 -24.98 -11.49 -12.77
N SER A 130 -25.86 -10.71 -13.41
CA SER A 130 -25.57 -10.13 -14.72
C SER A 130 -24.38 -9.17 -14.69
N PHE A 131 -23.58 -9.20 -15.74
CA PHE A 131 -22.46 -8.26 -15.90
C PHE A 131 -22.99 -6.83 -16.13
N SER A 132 -22.40 -5.88 -15.41
CA SER A 132 -22.61 -4.43 -15.59
C SER A 132 -21.25 -3.74 -15.59
N SER A 133 -20.86 -3.16 -16.71
CA SER A 133 -19.56 -2.48 -16.84
C SER A 133 -19.40 -1.31 -15.85
N ILE A 134 -20.50 -0.66 -15.48
CA ILE A 134 -20.49 0.44 -14.51
C ILE A 134 -20.24 -0.10 -13.10
N ASP A 135 -20.90 -1.22 -12.75
CA ASP A 135 -20.78 -1.81 -11.42
C ASP A 135 -19.44 -2.51 -11.20
N GLU A 136 -18.92 -3.19 -12.23
CA GLU A 136 -17.63 -3.90 -12.15
C GLU A 136 -16.47 -2.98 -11.72
N TRP A 137 -16.51 -1.71 -12.10
CA TRP A 137 -15.49 -0.75 -11.69
C TRP A 137 -15.36 -0.59 -10.17
N ASP A 138 -16.47 -0.74 -9.44
CA ASP A 138 -16.53 -0.59 -7.98
C ASP A 138 -16.55 -1.92 -7.23
N ARG A 139 -16.49 -3.05 -7.93
CA ARG A 139 -16.52 -4.37 -7.29
C ARG A 139 -15.20 -4.76 -6.71
N ASP A 140 -15.29 -5.33 -5.51
CA ASP A 140 -14.19 -6.00 -4.85
C ASP A 140 -13.93 -7.36 -5.50
N GLY A 141 -12.87 -8.02 -5.11
CA GLY A 141 -12.47 -9.32 -5.65
C GLY A 141 -10.96 -9.42 -5.73
N GLN A 142 -10.49 -10.47 -6.39
CA GLN A 142 -9.06 -10.70 -6.61
C GLN A 142 -8.74 -10.41 -8.08
N TYR A 143 -7.78 -9.52 -8.31
CA TYR A 143 -7.36 -9.14 -9.66
C TYR A 143 -5.87 -9.34 -9.82
N PHE A 144 -5.48 -10.11 -10.83
CA PHE A 144 -4.10 -10.54 -11.06
C PHE A 144 -3.09 -9.38 -11.03
N HIS A 145 -3.38 -8.26 -11.70
CA HIS A 145 -2.45 -7.12 -11.76
C HIS A 145 -2.30 -6.38 -10.40
N TYR A 146 -3.26 -6.50 -9.50
CA TYR A 146 -3.11 -6.01 -8.12
C TYR A 146 -2.23 -6.95 -7.30
N LEU A 147 -2.42 -8.26 -7.47
CA LEU A 147 -1.62 -9.26 -6.76
C LEU A 147 -0.17 -9.20 -7.19
N THR A 148 0.12 -9.07 -8.49
CA THR A 148 1.51 -8.91 -8.96
C THR A 148 2.19 -7.69 -8.36
N ARG A 149 1.46 -6.57 -8.22
CA ARG A 149 2.00 -5.38 -7.57
C ARG A 149 2.29 -5.59 -6.09
N TRP A 150 1.44 -6.36 -5.40
CA TRP A 150 1.66 -6.71 -4.00
C TRP A 150 2.83 -7.68 -3.82
N ILE A 151 2.99 -8.63 -4.75
CA ILE A 151 4.16 -9.53 -4.81
C ILE A 151 5.45 -8.71 -4.88
N ASP A 152 5.53 -7.71 -5.78
CA ASP A 152 6.70 -6.83 -5.91
C ASP A 152 7.02 -6.11 -4.61
N ALA A 153 6.00 -5.57 -3.94
CA ALA A 153 6.16 -4.90 -2.64
C ALA A 153 6.70 -5.85 -1.56
N LEU A 154 6.16 -7.07 -1.46
CA LEU A 154 6.63 -8.07 -0.50
C LEU A 154 8.07 -8.52 -0.79
N LEU A 155 8.44 -8.75 -2.06
CA LEU A 155 9.79 -9.12 -2.45
C LEU A 155 10.79 -8.02 -2.10
N LEU A 156 10.43 -6.75 -2.33
CA LEU A 156 11.26 -5.60 -1.95
C LEU A 156 11.49 -5.56 -0.45
N VAL A 157 10.42 -5.69 0.36
CA VAL A 157 10.54 -5.71 1.82
C VAL A 157 11.40 -6.87 2.28
N GLY A 158 11.19 -8.08 1.77
CA GLY A 158 11.99 -9.24 2.12
C GLY A 158 13.48 -9.08 1.80
N SER A 159 13.81 -8.39 0.70
CA SER A 159 15.19 -8.11 0.31
C SER A 159 15.88 -7.11 1.25
N VAL A 160 15.15 -6.09 1.71
CA VAL A 160 15.70 -5.02 2.57
C VAL A 160 15.79 -5.48 4.02
N THR A 161 14.78 -6.19 4.51
CA THR A 161 14.74 -6.67 5.90
C THR A 161 15.51 -7.97 6.12
N ASN A 162 15.91 -8.66 5.05
CA ASN A 162 16.49 -10.01 5.08
C ASN A 162 15.60 -11.03 5.81
N ASP A 163 14.28 -10.86 5.74
CA ASP A 163 13.28 -11.74 6.35
C ASP A 163 12.55 -12.55 5.29
N GLY A 164 12.86 -13.84 5.19
CA GLY A 164 12.32 -14.78 4.20
C GLY A 164 10.81 -14.99 4.24
N LYS A 165 10.13 -14.54 5.31
CA LYS A 165 8.66 -14.66 5.38
C LYS A 165 7.95 -13.88 4.28
N TYR A 166 8.50 -12.72 3.86
CA TYR A 166 7.88 -11.90 2.82
C TYR A 166 7.98 -12.55 1.44
N GLN A 167 9.14 -13.20 1.12
CA GLN A 167 9.27 -14.00 -0.09
C GLN A 167 8.30 -15.18 -0.09
N PHE A 168 8.13 -15.83 1.07
CA PHE A 168 7.17 -16.92 1.22
C PHE A 168 5.73 -16.43 0.99
N TRP A 169 5.34 -15.29 1.57
CA TRP A 169 4.02 -14.69 1.35
C TRP A 169 3.80 -14.23 -0.09
N ALA A 170 4.85 -13.76 -0.76
CA ALA A 170 4.79 -13.43 -2.19
C ALA A 170 4.57 -14.66 -3.07
N ALA A 171 5.18 -15.80 -2.71
CA ALA A 171 5.01 -17.06 -3.43
C ALA A 171 3.66 -17.75 -3.16
N ASP A 172 2.98 -17.41 -2.08
CA ASP A 172 1.65 -17.93 -1.72
C ASP A 172 0.50 -17.23 -2.49
N LEU A 173 0.77 -16.09 -3.15
CA LEU A 173 -0.18 -15.30 -3.96
C LEU A 173 -0.30 -15.83 -5.38
#